data_b7314f7cf7862a446f5810cf16bfda1c
#
_entry.id   b7314f7cf7862a446f5810cf16bfda1c
#
_cell.length_a   1.000
_cell.length_b   1.000
_cell.length_c   1.000
_cell.angle_alpha   90.00
_cell.angle_beta   90.00
_cell.angle_gamma   90.00
#
_symmetry.space_group_name_H-M   'P 1'
#
loop_
_entity.id
_entity.type
_entity.pdbx_description
1 polymer ?
#
loop_
_entity_poly.entity_id
_entity_poly.type
_entity_poly.pdbx_seq_one_letter_code
_entity_poly.pdbx_strand_id
1 'polypeptide(L)'
;MYQPTDLKKGTVIAIDGKPYKVIEYSQKVMGRGGSIVNVRLKNVIDGSVIPKTYKGADKIAPASVSTKPVQYLYADTELHFMDPESFEQFSLSKETSENALSYIKEGDTVGLQFFNEQIINIELPKNIFLKVTEAEDVVRGDTANAITKEAVVETGLQVKVPAF
;
A
#
# COMPACT_ATOMS: atom_id res chain seq x y z
N MET A 1 -18.85 -1.35 -12.18
CA MET A 1 -19.26 -0.37 -11.17
C MET A 1 -19.32 -1.06 -9.83
N TYR A 2 -18.76 -0.44 -8.79
CA TYR A 2 -18.83 -0.96 -7.41
C TYR A 2 -20.16 -0.58 -6.76
N GLN A 3 -20.62 -1.47 -5.88
CA GLN A 3 -21.65 -1.15 -4.88
C GLN A 3 -20.95 -0.60 -3.61
N PRO A 4 -21.64 0.15 -2.74
CA PRO A 4 -21.05 0.65 -1.51
C PRO A 4 -20.41 -0.42 -0.62
N THR A 5 -20.97 -1.63 -0.61
CA THR A 5 -20.45 -2.79 0.15
C THR A 5 -19.15 -3.36 -0.40
N ASP A 6 -18.78 -3.03 -1.64
CA ASP A 6 -17.54 -3.48 -2.27
C ASP A 6 -16.35 -2.59 -1.90
N LEU A 7 -16.61 -1.42 -1.29
CA LEU A 7 -15.61 -0.44 -0.89
C LEU A 7 -14.84 -0.92 0.34
N LYS A 8 -13.87 -1.78 0.15
CA LYS A 8 -12.93 -2.20 1.21
C LYS A 8 -11.74 -1.26 1.28
N LYS A 9 -11.06 -1.25 2.43
CA LYS A 9 -9.79 -0.53 2.57
C LYS A 9 -8.80 -0.96 1.48
N GLY A 10 -8.25 0.00 0.76
CA GLY A 10 -7.35 -0.23 -0.37
C GLY A 10 -8.02 -0.15 -1.74
N THR A 11 -9.35 -0.23 -1.84
CA THR A 11 -10.08 -0.06 -3.12
C THR A 11 -9.86 1.33 -3.69
N VAL A 12 -9.57 1.42 -5.00
CA VAL A 12 -9.42 2.71 -5.69
C VAL A 12 -10.64 2.98 -6.55
N ILE A 13 -11.25 4.15 -6.35
CA ILE A 13 -12.45 4.60 -7.05
C ILE A 13 -12.20 5.92 -7.76
N ALA A 14 -12.98 6.22 -8.78
CA ALA A 14 -12.93 7.49 -9.47
C ALA A 14 -14.06 8.42 -8.99
N ILE A 15 -13.70 9.64 -8.61
CA ILE A 15 -14.64 10.72 -8.28
C ILE A 15 -14.22 11.95 -9.07
N ASP A 16 -15.12 12.46 -9.92
CA ASP A 16 -14.85 13.61 -10.77
C ASP A 16 -13.55 13.48 -11.58
N GLY A 17 -13.28 12.29 -12.09
CA GLY A 17 -12.09 11.99 -12.88
C GLY A 17 -10.78 11.89 -12.08
N LYS A 18 -10.83 11.96 -10.73
CA LYS A 18 -9.67 11.81 -9.85
C LYS A 18 -9.69 10.48 -9.12
N PRO A 19 -8.53 9.83 -8.91
CA PRO A 19 -8.46 8.55 -8.21
C PRO A 19 -8.40 8.76 -6.69
N TYR A 20 -9.24 8.04 -5.97
CA TYR A 20 -9.30 8.04 -4.51
C TYR A 20 -9.17 6.62 -3.97
N LYS A 21 -8.29 6.43 -3.00
CA LYS A 21 -8.11 5.17 -2.27
C LYS A 21 -8.92 5.18 -0.99
N VAL A 22 -9.67 4.12 -0.74
CA VAL A 22 -10.40 3.92 0.52
C VAL A 22 -9.39 3.63 1.64
N ILE A 23 -9.30 4.51 2.63
CA ILE A 23 -8.42 4.37 3.79
C ILE A 23 -9.17 3.89 5.04
N GLU A 24 -10.45 4.24 5.16
CA GLU A 24 -11.33 3.78 6.23
C GLU A 24 -12.70 3.40 5.65
N TYR A 25 -13.31 2.38 6.23
CA TYR A 25 -14.61 1.87 5.84
C TYR A 25 -15.44 1.55 7.09
N SER A 26 -16.68 2.00 7.10
CA SER A 26 -17.65 1.70 8.15
C SER A 26 -19.03 1.52 7.53
N GLN A 27 -19.70 0.44 7.86
CA GLN A 27 -21.04 0.14 7.38
C GLN A 27 -22.02 0.13 8.56
N LYS A 28 -23.16 0.81 8.38
CA LYS A 28 -24.31 0.74 9.30
C LYS A 28 -25.49 0.18 8.53
N VAL A 29 -26.06 -0.91 9.05
CA VAL A 29 -27.29 -1.48 8.51
C VAL A 29 -28.46 -0.82 9.24
N MET A 30 -29.32 -0.13 8.50
CA MET A 30 -30.49 0.54 9.05
C MET A 30 -31.75 -0.22 8.57
N GLY A 31 -32.26 -1.14 9.36
CA GLY A 31 -33.51 -1.83 9.20
C GLY A 31 -34.15 -1.82 7.79
N ARG A 32 -35.34 -1.23 7.62
CA ARG A 32 -36.03 -1.11 6.32
C ARG A 32 -35.43 -0.07 5.37
N GLY A 33 -34.42 0.73 5.80
CA GLY A 33 -33.81 1.82 5.02
C GLY A 33 -32.55 1.43 4.22
N GLY A 34 -32.14 0.18 4.26
CA GLY A 34 -30.90 -0.26 3.56
C GLY A 34 -29.61 -0.03 4.37
N SER A 35 -28.48 -0.21 3.75
CA SER A 35 -27.17 0.02 4.36
C SER A 35 -26.61 1.40 4.01
N ILE A 36 -26.00 2.05 4.99
CA ILE A 36 -25.22 3.28 4.79
C ILE A 36 -23.76 2.91 4.99
N VAL A 37 -22.95 3.30 4.02
CA VAL A 37 -21.49 3.07 4.03
C VAL A 37 -20.79 4.42 4.13
N ASN A 38 -20.03 4.60 5.20
CA ASN A 38 -19.18 5.78 5.38
C ASN A 38 -17.74 5.37 5.08
N VAL A 39 -17.08 6.13 4.24
CA VAL A 39 -15.68 5.91 3.87
C VAL A 39 -14.88 7.20 4.04
N ARG A 40 -13.61 7.05 4.38
CA ARG A 40 -12.62 8.12 4.19
C ARG A 40 -11.78 7.77 2.98
N LEU A 41 -11.68 8.72 2.10
CA LEU A 41 -11.05 8.58 0.79
C LEU A 41 -9.83 9.48 0.74
N LYS A 42 -8.67 8.92 0.43
CA LYS A 42 -7.45 9.67 0.18
C LYS A 42 -7.25 9.82 -1.33
N ASN A 43 -7.17 11.05 -1.82
CA ASN A 43 -6.75 11.31 -3.18
C ASN A 43 -5.31 10.82 -3.34
N VAL A 44 -5.06 9.96 -4.33
CA VAL A 44 -3.73 9.34 -4.52
C VAL A 44 -2.75 10.24 -5.25
N ILE A 45 -3.22 11.37 -5.82
CA ILE A 45 -2.39 12.35 -6.52
C ILE A 45 -1.91 13.44 -5.55
N ASP A 46 -2.85 14.07 -4.84
CA ASP A 46 -2.56 15.22 -3.97
C ASP A 46 -2.55 14.91 -2.47
N GLY A 47 -2.90 13.67 -2.09
CA GLY A 47 -2.91 13.20 -0.70
C GLY A 47 -4.09 13.72 0.15
N SER A 48 -4.95 14.55 -0.38
CA SER A 48 -6.10 15.11 0.34
C SER A 48 -7.06 14.01 0.80
N VAL A 49 -7.63 14.18 1.99
CA VAL A 49 -8.55 13.19 2.58
C VAL A 49 -9.94 13.80 2.69
N ILE A 50 -10.93 13.12 2.10
CA ILE A 50 -12.34 13.51 2.16
C ILE A 50 -13.19 12.39 2.78
N PRO A 51 -14.15 12.71 3.65
CA PRO A 51 -15.17 11.77 4.06
C PRO A 51 -16.27 11.69 2.98
N LYS A 52 -16.79 10.50 2.74
CA LYS A 52 -17.94 10.31 1.84
C LYS A 52 -18.88 9.25 2.38
N THR A 53 -20.18 9.47 2.16
CA THR A 53 -21.23 8.56 2.57
C THR A 53 -21.97 8.07 1.33
N TYR A 54 -22.13 6.76 1.21
CA TYR A 54 -22.88 6.09 0.15
C TYR A 54 -24.08 5.35 0.73
N LYS A 55 -25.16 5.33 -0.03
CA LYS A 55 -26.37 4.55 0.29
C LYS A 55 -26.38 3.26 -0.53
N GLY A 56 -27.10 2.25 -0.06
CA GLY A 56 -27.03 0.91 -0.64
C GLY A 56 -27.32 0.78 -2.14
N ALA A 57 -27.99 1.77 -2.75
CA ALA A 57 -28.29 1.80 -4.18
C ALA A 57 -27.29 2.60 -5.03
N ASP A 58 -26.33 3.28 -4.41
CA ASP A 58 -25.37 4.12 -5.12
C ASP A 58 -24.45 3.26 -5.99
N LYS A 59 -24.16 3.75 -7.19
CA LYS A 59 -23.18 3.14 -8.10
C LYS A 59 -21.90 3.95 -8.10
N ILE A 60 -20.80 3.27 -7.88
CA ILE A 60 -19.49 3.90 -7.73
C ILE A 60 -18.59 3.48 -8.87
N ALA A 61 -18.02 4.46 -9.57
CA ALA A 61 -17.12 4.19 -10.68
C ALA A 61 -15.77 3.66 -10.17
N PRO A 62 -15.31 2.49 -10.67
CA PRO A 62 -13.94 2.07 -10.41
C PRO A 62 -12.96 3.04 -11.07
N ALA A 63 -11.82 3.31 -10.45
CA ALA A 63 -10.72 3.93 -11.15
C ALA A 63 -10.07 2.92 -12.10
N SER A 64 -9.81 3.31 -13.33
CA SER A 64 -9.03 2.49 -14.27
C SER A 64 -7.56 2.58 -13.87
N VAL A 65 -7.12 1.63 -13.06
CA VAL A 65 -5.72 1.53 -12.61
C VAL A 65 -5.07 0.39 -13.36
N SER A 66 -3.94 0.66 -14.00
CA SER A 66 -3.09 -0.37 -14.57
C SER A 66 -1.86 -0.58 -13.69
N THR A 67 -1.37 -1.81 -13.59
CA THR A 67 -0.13 -2.14 -12.88
C THR A 67 0.89 -2.64 -13.89
N LYS A 68 2.09 -2.04 -13.89
CA LYS A 68 3.24 -2.51 -14.67
C LYS A 68 4.32 -3.05 -13.74
N PRO A 69 4.90 -4.22 -14.01
CA PRO A 69 6.07 -4.70 -13.29
C PRO A 69 7.29 -3.88 -13.72
N VAL A 70 8.01 -3.35 -12.75
CA VAL A 70 9.23 -2.56 -12.99
C VAL A 70 10.32 -2.97 -12.01
N GLN A 71 11.57 -2.72 -12.38
CA GLN A 71 12.73 -2.94 -11.53
C GLN A 71 13.05 -1.65 -10.75
N TYR A 72 13.19 -1.77 -9.44
CA TYR A 72 13.71 -0.69 -8.62
C TYR A 72 15.21 -0.53 -8.83
N LEU A 73 15.65 0.67 -9.16
CA LEU A 73 17.06 0.97 -9.46
C LEU A 73 17.78 1.50 -8.21
N TYR A 74 17.40 2.69 -7.76
CA TYR A 74 17.98 3.37 -6.60
C TYR A 74 17.07 4.50 -6.12
N ALA A 75 17.40 5.09 -4.97
CA ALA A 75 16.76 6.31 -4.45
C ALA A 75 17.80 7.40 -4.22
N ASP A 76 17.47 8.60 -4.67
CA ASP A 76 18.15 9.84 -4.31
C ASP A 76 17.15 10.78 -3.61
N THR A 77 16.72 11.87 -4.24
CA THR A 77 15.57 12.69 -3.82
C THR A 77 14.23 12.03 -4.19
N GLU A 78 14.25 11.14 -5.18
CA GLU A 78 13.13 10.35 -5.68
C GLU A 78 13.51 8.87 -5.75
N LEU A 79 12.53 8.00 -5.92
CA LEU A 79 12.75 6.60 -6.22
C LEU A 79 12.74 6.41 -7.73
N HIS A 80 13.76 5.73 -8.26
CA HIS A 80 13.92 5.47 -9.68
C HIS A 80 13.63 4.01 -10.00
N PHE A 81 12.84 3.82 -11.04
CA PHE A 81 12.41 2.51 -11.54
C PHE A 81 12.63 2.43 -13.04
N MET A 82 12.73 1.23 -13.57
CA MET A 82 12.86 0.96 -14.99
C MET A 82 11.99 -0.23 -15.40
N ASP A 83 11.28 -0.06 -16.48
CA ASP A 83 10.59 -1.17 -17.15
C ASP A 83 11.66 -2.08 -17.80
N PRO A 84 11.73 -3.38 -17.43
CA PRO A 84 12.76 -4.27 -17.96
C PRO A 84 12.59 -4.61 -19.46
N GLU A 85 11.41 -4.37 -20.03
CA GLU A 85 11.13 -4.66 -21.44
C GLU A 85 11.36 -3.45 -22.34
N SER A 86 10.83 -2.28 -21.94
CA SER A 86 10.91 -1.05 -22.73
C SER A 86 12.11 -0.17 -22.38
N PHE A 87 12.77 -0.42 -21.24
CA PHE A 87 13.83 0.41 -20.64
C PHE A 87 13.36 1.84 -20.31
N GLU A 88 12.06 2.06 -20.29
CA GLU A 88 11.48 3.32 -19.86
C GLU A 88 11.72 3.52 -18.37
N GLN A 89 12.19 4.72 -18.00
CA GLN A 89 12.46 5.07 -16.61
C GLN A 89 11.31 5.88 -16.02
N PHE A 90 11.04 5.58 -14.76
CA PHE A 90 10.01 6.25 -13.96
C PHE A 90 10.61 6.76 -12.67
N SER A 91 10.15 7.91 -12.21
CA SER A 91 10.51 8.44 -10.89
C SER A 91 9.27 8.72 -10.05
N LEU A 92 9.40 8.52 -8.75
CA LEU A 92 8.34 8.72 -7.78
C LEU A 92 8.89 9.40 -6.53
N SER A 93 8.18 10.41 -6.03
CA SER A 93 8.60 11.13 -4.83
C SER A 93 8.64 10.21 -3.61
N LYS A 94 9.62 10.45 -2.71
CA LYS A 94 9.74 9.70 -1.45
C LYS A 94 8.51 9.79 -0.57
N GLU A 95 7.83 10.93 -0.57
CA GLU A 95 6.61 11.12 0.23
C GLU A 95 5.49 10.14 -0.13
N THR A 96 5.38 9.79 -1.41
CA THR A 96 4.38 8.82 -1.89
C THR A 96 4.79 7.37 -1.58
N SER A 97 6.07 7.13 -1.32
CA SER A 97 6.68 5.80 -1.28
C SER A 97 7.48 5.49 -0.01
N GLU A 98 7.43 6.32 1.04
CA GLU A 98 8.21 6.15 2.27
C GLU A 98 8.15 4.73 2.85
N ASN A 99 6.96 4.12 2.84
CA ASN A 99 6.79 2.76 3.33
C ASN A 99 7.41 1.70 2.41
N ALA A 100 7.57 1.97 1.12
CA ALA A 100 8.12 0.99 0.18
C ALA A 100 9.62 0.78 0.36
N LEU A 101 10.38 1.85 0.64
CA LEU A 101 11.83 1.80 0.83
C LEU A 101 12.28 0.85 1.93
N SER A 102 11.45 0.66 2.96
CA SER A 102 11.75 -0.27 4.04
C SER A 102 11.66 -1.75 3.63
N TYR A 103 11.09 -2.02 2.47
CA TYR A 103 10.78 -3.38 2.02
C TYR A 103 11.41 -3.76 0.69
N ILE A 104 11.98 -2.82 -0.06
CA ILE A 104 12.59 -3.05 -1.37
C ILE A 104 14.07 -2.72 -1.34
N LYS A 105 14.82 -3.41 -2.16
CA LYS A 105 16.25 -3.17 -2.42
C LYS A 105 16.51 -3.04 -3.91
N GLU A 106 17.65 -2.47 -4.25
CA GLU A 106 18.07 -2.30 -5.64
C GLU A 106 18.04 -3.64 -6.39
N GLY A 107 17.41 -3.63 -7.55
CA GLY A 107 17.22 -4.81 -8.39
C GLY A 107 15.91 -5.56 -8.15
N ASP A 108 15.15 -5.27 -7.10
CA ASP A 108 13.86 -5.92 -6.84
C ASP A 108 12.80 -5.50 -7.86
N THR A 109 11.92 -6.44 -8.19
CA THR A 109 10.77 -6.19 -9.05
C THR A 109 9.57 -5.82 -8.21
N VAL A 110 8.94 -4.68 -8.53
CA VAL A 110 7.71 -4.16 -7.90
C VAL A 110 6.67 -3.82 -8.95
N GLY A 111 5.42 -3.66 -8.54
CA GLY A 111 4.36 -3.16 -9.40
C GLY A 111 4.22 -1.64 -9.28
N LEU A 112 4.32 -0.89 -10.37
CA LEU A 112 3.89 0.51 -10.40
C LEU A 112 2.45 0.58 -10.86
N GLN A 113 1.61 1.23 -10.06
CA GLN A 113 0.20 1.47 -10.39
C GLN A 113 0.05 2.83 -11.05
N PHE A 114 -0.60 2.82 -12.21
CA PHE A 114 -0.83 4.01 -13.02
C PHE A 114 -2.32 4.32 -13.09
N PHE A 115 -2.64 5.60 -13.04
CA PHE A 115 -3.94 6.15 -13.37
C PHE A 115 -3.76 7.27 -14.40
N ASN A 116 -4.31 7.11 -15.61
CA ASN A 116 -4.13 8.05 -16.71
C ASN A 116 -2.64 8.42 -16.94
N GLU A 117 -1.78 7.41 -17.06
CA GLU A 117 -0.34 7.53 -17.26
C GLU A 117 0.46 8.13 -16.07
N GLN A 118 -0.22 8.55 -15.01
CA GLN A 118 0.42 9.05 -13.80
C GLN A 118 0.61 7.92 -12.77
N ILE A 119 1.80 7.82 -12.19
CA ILE A 119 2.08 6.87 -11.13
C ILE A 119 1.36 7.31 -9.85
N ILE A 120 0.57 6.41 -9.28
CA ILE A 120 -0.23 6.68 -8.08
C ILE A 120 0.17 5.86 -6.86
N ASN A 121 0.85 4.74 -7.07
CA ASN A 121 1.22 3.85 -5.97
C ASN A 121 2.28 2.83 -6.41
N ILE A 122 2.96 2.25 -5.40
CA ILE A 122 3.83 1.08 -5.56
C ILE A 122 3.11 -0.12 -4.96
N GLU A 123 2.98 -1.19 -5.72
CA GLU A 123 2.48 -2.48 -5.24
C GLU A 123 3.66 -3.38 -4.91
N LEU A 124 3.81 -3.67 -3.62
CA LEU A 124 4.86 -4.56 -3.13
C LEU A 124 4.42 -6.02 -3.28
N PRO A 125 5.35 -6.95 -3.53
CA PRO A 125 5.05 -8.37 -3.49
C PRO A 125 4.56 -8.77 -2.09
N LYS A 126 3.68 -9.77 -2.03
CA LYS A 126 3.08 -10.25 -0.77
C LYS A 126 4.10 -10.78 0.22
N ASN A 127 5.17 -11.37 -0.28
CA ASN A 127 6.26 -11.92 0.51
C ASN A 127 7.58 -11.33 0.01
N ILE A 128 8.40 -10.91 0.95
CA ILE A 128 9.70 -10.29 0.70
C ILE A 128 10.75 -11.03 1.53
N PHE A 129 11.91 -11.29 0.94
CA PHE A 129 13.04 -11.88 1.63
C PHE A 129 14.09 -10.81 1.89
N LEU A 130 14.30 -10.49 3.17
CA LEU A 130 15.31 -9.53 3.61
C LEU A 130 16.29 -10.22 4.55
N LYS A 131 17.57 -9.93 4.38
CA LYS A 131 18.62 -10.47 5.23
C LYS A 131 18.62 -9.74 6.58
N VAL A 132 18.62 -10.50 7.67
CA VAL A 132 18.82 -9.93 9.01
C VAL A 132 20.29 -9.52 9.15
N THR A 133 20.54 -8.26 9.50
CA THR A 133 21.88 -7.69 9.70
C THR A 133 22.26 -7.66 11.18
N GLU A 134 21.27 -7.39 12.05
CA GLU A 134 21.46 -7.32 13.49
C GLU A 134 20.28 -8.00 14.19
N ALA A 135 20.55 -8.71 15.29
CA ALA A 135 19.52 -9.27 16.13
C ALA A 135 19.99 -9.27 17.59
N GLU A 136 19.07 -8.95 18.49
CA GLU A 136 19.36 -8.99 19.93
C GLU A 136 19.59 -10.44 20.40
N ASP A 137 20.54 -10.60 21.31
CA ASP A 137 20.72 -11.86 22.02
C ASP A 137 19.71 -11.96 23.17
N VAL A 138 18.84 -12.96 23.12
CA VAL A 138 17.86 -13.22 24.18
C VAL A 138 18.26 -14.46 24.95
N VAL A 139 18.48 -14.30 26.25
CA VAL A 139 18.67 -15.41 27.17
C VAL A 139 17.33 -16.08 27.46
N ARG A 140 17.22 -17.40 27.31
CA ARG A 140 16.02 -18.15 27.66
C ARG A 140 15.68 -17.98 29.14
N GLY A 141 14.54 -17.36 29.42
CA GLY A 141 13.88 -17.41 30.72
C GLY A 141 12.75 -18.45 30.72
N ASP A 142 12.35 -18.90 31.89
CA ASP A 142 11.31 -19.95 32.11
C ASP A 142 9.86 -19.51 31.80
N THR A 143 9.65 -18.57 30.91
CA THR A 143 8.32 -18.08 30.56
C THR A 143 7.76 -18.85 29.34
N ALA A 144 6.56 -19.42 29.53
CA ALA A 144 5.83 -20.20 28.53
C ALA A 144 5.26 -19.40 27.34
N ASN A 145 5.55 -18.10 27.25
CA ASN A 145 5.10 -17.25 26.14
C ASN A 145 6.14 -17.22 25.02
N ALA A 146 5.66 -17.15 23.79
CA ALA A 146 6.51 -17.02 22.62
C ALA A 146 7.38 -15.76 22.74
N ILE A 147 8.66 -15.96 23.05
CA ILE A 147 9.63 -14.89 23.22
C ILE A 147 9.98 -14.41 21.82
N THR A 148 9.75 -13.12 21.57
CA THR A 148 10.20 -12.43 20.36
C THR A 148 11.36 -11.52 20.70
N LYS A 149 12.26 -11.31 19.74
CA LYS A 149 13.37 -10.36 19.81
C LYS A 149 13.29 -9.35 18.67
N GLU A 150 13.91 -8.22 18.87
CA GLU A 150 14.05 -7.24 17.79
C GLU A 150 15.23 -7.61 16.89
N ALA A 151 15.02 -7.44 15.60
CA ALA A 151 16.03 -7.65 14.58
C ALA A 151 15.97 -6.51 13.56
N VAL A 152 17.13 -6.15 13.02
CA VAL A 152 17.26 -5.18 11.95
C VAL A 152 17.58 -5.92 10.67
N VAL A 153 16.85 -5.63 9.60
CA VAL A 153 17.09 -6.20 8.28
C VAL A 153 17.92 -5.25 7.41
N GLU A 154 18.44 -5.75 6.31
CA GLU A 154 19.36 -5.05 5.40
C GLU A 154 18.85 -3.68 4.88
N THR A 155 17.55 -3.44 4.90
CA THR A 155 16.93 -2.15 4.56
C THR A 155 16.87 -1.16 5.73
N GLY A 156 17.33 -1.57 6.93
CA GLY A 156 17.25 -0.77 8.16
C GLY A 156 15.92 -0.87 8.90
N LEU A 157 14.96 -1.68 8.41
CA LEU A 157 13.68 -1.88 9.07
C LEU A 157 13.87 -2.75 10.32
N GLN A 158 13.26 -2.31 11.43
CA GLN A 158 13.18 -3.10 12.66
C GLN A 158 11.97 -4.03 12.61
N VAL A 159 12.19 -5.31 12.85
CA VAL A 159 11.14 -6.34 12.83
C VAL A 159 11.22 -7.20 14.09
N LYS A 160 10.07 -7.69 14.54
CA LYS A 160 10.02 -8.67 15.63
C LYS A 160 10.08 -10.08 15.06
N VAL A 161 11.05 -10.84 15.49
CA VAL A 161 11.27 -12.22 15.07
C VAL A 161 11.22 -13.17 16.27
N PRO A 162 10.94 -14.48 16.07
CA PRO A 162 11.05 -15.45 17.13
C PRO A 162 12.47 -15.47 17.72
N ALA A 163 12.60 -15.66 19.04
CA ALA A 163 13.88 -15.61 19.74
C ALA A 163 14.80 -16.80 19.45
N PHE A 164 14.30 -17.80 18.74
CA PHE A 164 15.00 -19.05 18.40
C PHE A 164 15.04 -19.30 16.90
#